data_a1d7066af1469e35d8353fe905ba268d
#
_entry.id   a1d7066af1469e35d8353fe905ba268d
#
_cell.length_a   1.000
_cell.length_b   1.000
_cell.length_c   1.000
_cell.angle_alpha   90.00
_cell.angle_beta   90.00
_cell.angle_gamma   90.00
#
_symmetry.space_group_name_H-M   'P 1'
#
loop_
_entity.id
_entity.type
_entity.pdbx_description
1 polymer ?
#
loop_
_entity_poly.entity_id
_entity_poly.type
_entity_poly.pdbx_seq_one_letter_code
_entity_poly.pdbx_strand_id
1 'polypeptide(L)'
;MMYQTANTAPAVSDIARLVAIEDIKLLKARYFTAVDAKDWASIADIFTSDARVDFSGEVQHHVGHHGVTQADAVPGDWVVVGGRATAKVIEGAVGGIISVHQGHDPQIDIHSEDRATGRWSLYDRLEYGHEVMHGYGHYDEEYRRVGGLWRIASLTLTRLRVVWEDARKTG
;
A
#
# COMPACT_ATOMS: atom_id res chain seq x y z
N MET A 1 39.44 31.13 5.47
CA MET A 1 38.60 30.25 6.27
C MET A 1 37.14 30.53 5.82
N MET A 2 36.61 29.73 4.88
CA MET A 2 35.29 29.94 4.30
C MET A 2 34.29 29.18 5.17
N TYR A 3 33.38 29.89 5.81
CA TYR A 3 32.22 29.29 6.49
C TYR A 3 31.27 28.75 5.41
N GLN A 4 31.13 27.44 5.30
CA GLN A 4 30.00 26.82 4.60
C GLN A 4 28.76 27.09 5.43
N THR A 5 27.89 27.97 4.91
CA THR A 5 26.51 28.10 5.40
C THR A 5 25.80 26.78 5.06
N ALA A 6 25.49 25.98 6.08
CA ALA A 6 24.59 24.86 5.92
C ALA A 6 23.24 25.42 5.43
N ASN A 7 22.90 25.07 4.19
CA ASN A 7 21.59 25.40 3.60
C ASN A 7 20.57 24.46 4.23
N THR A 8 20.09 24.80 5.44
CA THR A 8 18.95 24.10 6.06
C THR A 8 17.71 24.51 5.28
N ALA A 9 17.09 23.56 4.59
CA ALA A 9 15.77 23.77 4.00
C ALA A 9 14.82 24.36 5.06
N PRO A 10 13.96 25.32 4.70
CA PRO A 10 13.04 25.95 5.65
C PRO A 10 12.15 24.86 6.28
N ALA A 11 12.00 24.94 7.61
CA ALA A 11 11.15 24.01 8.35
C ALA A 11 9.70 24.14 7.86
N VAL A 12 9.05 23.02 7.59
CA VAL A 12 7.63 22.98 7.22
C VAL A 12 6.80 23.56 8.37
N SER A 13 5.93 24.54 8.09
CA SER A 13 5.07 25.12 9.13
C SER A 13 4.09 24.08 9.68
N ASP A 14 3.63 24.25 10.92
CA ASP A 14 2.70 23.31 11.56
C ASP A 14 1.40 23.15 10.76
N ILE A 15 0.88 24.24 10.19
CA ILE A 15 -0.32 24.19 9.33
C ILE A 15 -0.04 23.39 8.06
N ALA A 16 1.07 23.64 7.38
CA ALA A 16 1.44 22.90 6.18
C ALA A 16 1.67 21.41 6.47
N ARG A 17 2.24 21.08 7.64
CA ARG A 17 2.38 19.70 8.13
C ARG A 17 1.03 19.04 8.34
N LEU A 18 0.10 19.68 9.02
CA LEU A 18 -1.24 19.13 9.25
C LEU A 18 -2.01 18.92 7.95
N VAL A 19 -1.95 19.88 7.01
CA VAL A 19 -2.56 19.73 5.68
C VAL A 19 -1.95 18.56 4.92
N ALA A 20 -0.62 18.42 4.94
CA ALA A 20 0.06 17.31 4.28
C ALA A 20 -0.36 15.94 4.85
N ILE A 21 -0.51 15.84 6.18
CA ILE A 21 -0.99 14.62 6.84
C ILE A 21 -2.40 14.27 6.36
N GLU A 22 -3.32 15.23 6.34
CA GLU A 22 -4.70 14.99 5.87
C GLU A 22 -4.74 14.63 4.38
N ASP A 23 -3.93 15.27 3.52
CA ASP A 23 -3.82 14.93 2.10
C ASP A 23 -3.33 13.48 1.91
N ILE A 24 -2.36 13.03 2.72
CA ILE A 24 -1.84 11.64 2.69
C ILE A 24 -2.91 10.65 3.18
N LYS A 25 -3.67 10.99 4.20
CA LYS A 25 -4.82 10.16 4.65
C LYS A 25 -5.87 10.02 3.55
N LEU A 26 -6.21 11.12 2.85
CA LEU A 26 -7.13 11.09 1.71
C LEU A 26 -6.57 10.27 0.54
N LEU A 27 -5.25 10.37 0.27
CA LEU A 27 -4.58 9.53 -0.73
C LEU A 27 -4.76 8.05 -0.40
N LYS A 28 -4.52 7.65 0.85
CA LYS A 28 -4.66 6.26 1.29
C LYS A 28 -6.11 5.76 1.25
N ALA A 29 -7.06 6.60 1.63
CA ALA A 29 -8.49 6.29 1.52
C ALA A 29 -8.89 6.04 0.05
N ARG A 30 -8.39 6.85 -0.89
CA ARG A 30 -8.59 6.64 -2.33
C ARG A 30 -7.98 5.33 -2.81
N TYR A 31 -6.81 4.95 -2.30
CA TYR A 31 -6.18 3.66 -2.62
C TYR A 31 -7.10 2.49 -2.25
N PHE A 32 -7.59 2.42 -1.02
CA PHE A 32 -8.49 1.34 -0.59
C PHE A 32 -9.78 1.32 -1.39
N THR A 33 -10.42 2.48 -1.57
CA THR A 33 -11.64 2.59 -2.38
C THR A 33 -11.41 2.12 -3.82
N ALA A 34 -10.31 2.51 -4.45
CA ALA A 34 -10.00 2.13 -5.83
C ALA A 34 -9.72 0.63 -5.97
N VAL A 35 -9.00 0.01 -5.02
CA VAL A 35 -8.76 -1.44 -5.02
C VAL A 35 -10.07 -2.21 -4.90
N ASP A 36 -10.93 -1.83 -3.96
CA ASP A 36 -12.19 -2.55 -3.70
C ASP A 36 -13.21 -2.31 -4.80
N ALA A 37 -13.23 -1.12 -5.41
CA ALA A 37 -14.05 -0.79 -6.58
C ALA A 37 -13.48 -1.34 -7.91
N LYS A 38 -12.25 -1.91 -7.92
CA LYS A 38 -11.57 -2.40 -9.12
C LYS A 38 -11.28 -1.27 -10.14
N ASP A 39 -11.03 -0.05 -9.64
CA ASP A 39 -10.64 1.10 -10.46
C ASP A 39 -9.12 1.15 -10.65
N TRP A 40 -8.63 0.33 -11.59
CA TRP A 40 -7.20 0.17 -11.88
C TRP A 40 -6.54 1.43 -12.42
N ALA A 41 -7.30 2.28 -13.11
CA ALA A 41 -6.79 3.55 -13.62
C ALA A 41 -6.44 4.51 -12.45
N SER A 42 -7.35 4.65 -11.50
CA SER A 42 -7.10 5.45 -10.30
C SER A 42 -5.94 4.90 -9.46
N ILE A 43 -5.79 3.57 -9.35
CA ILE A 43 -4.64 2.96 -8.65
C ILE A 43 -3.33 3.36 -9.31
N ALA A 44 -3.22 3.31 -10.64
CA ALA A 44 -1.99 3.70 -11.34
C ALA A 44 -1.57 5.15 -11.02
N ASP A 45 -2.54 6.04 -10.82
CA ASP A 45 -2.30 7.46 -10.53
C ASP A 45 -1.99 7.75 -9.05
N ILE A 46 -2.29 6.84 -8.14
CA ILE A 46 -1.96 6.95 -6.71
C ILE A 46 -0.45 6.83 -6.48
N PHE A 47 0.23 6.05 -7.31
CA PHE A 47 1.67 5.83 -7.22
C PHE A 47 2.47 6.80 -8.09
N THR A 48 3.74 7.00 -7.76
CA THR A 48 4.69 7.65 -8.66
C THR A 48 5.03 6.72 -9.83
N SER A 49 5.50 7.27 -10.94
CA SER A 49 5.87 6.49 -12.13
C SER A 49 7.03 5.51 -11.89
N ASP A 50 7.82 5.74 -10.85
CA ASP A 50 8.97 4.95 -10.41
C ASP A 50 8.74 4.33 -9.01
N ALA A 51 7.52 4.28 -8.51
CA ALA A 51 7.21 3.71 -7.21
C ALA A 51 7.71 2.28 -7.09
N ARG A 52 8.35 1.95 -5.96
CA ARG A 52 8.74 0.57 -5.64
C ARG A 52 7.74 -0.02 -4.67
N VAL A 53 7.04 -1.05 -5.10
CA VAL A 53 6.01 -1.73 -4.31
C VAL A 53 6.45 -3.16 -4.04
N ASP A 54 6.44 -3.57 -2.77
CA ASP A 54 6.92 -4.86 -2.31
C ASP A 54 5.79 -5.61 -1.59
N PHE A 55 5.26 -6.64 -2.26
CA PHE A 55 4.26 -7.55 -1.73
C PHE A 55 4.85 -8.91 -1.31
N SER A 56 6.19 -9.05 -1.20
CA SER A 56 6.84 -10.32 -0.88
C SER A 56 6.37 -10.92 0.45
N GLY A 57 5.95 -10.08 1.39
CA GLY A 57 5.37 -10.49 2.66
C GLY A 57 4.02 -11.20 2.55
N GLU A 58 3.38 -11.16 1.38
CA GLU A 58 2.07 -11.75 1.11
C GLU A 58 2.15 -13.20 0.65
N VAL A 59 3.12 -13.51 -0.22
CA VAL A 59 3.14 -14.71 -1.04
C VAL A 59 3.03 -16.03 -0.26
N GLN A 60 3.73 -16.17 0.86
CA GLN A 60 3.75 -17.40 1.65
C GLN A 60 2.41 -17.72 2.31
N HIS A 61 1.57 -16.71 2.52
CA HIS A 61 0.27 -16.86 3.16
C HIS A 61 -0.81 -17.42 2.23
N HIS A 62 -0.55 -17.44 0.92
CA HIS A 62 -1.45 -18.01 -0.09
C HIS A 62 -1.14 -19.46 -0.45
N VAL A 63 0.04 -19.97 -0.06
CA VAL A 63 0.43 -21.37 -0.35
C VAL A 63 -0.53 -22.35 0.31
N GLY A 64 -1.10 -23.26 -0.50
CA GLY A 64 -2.09 -24.24 -0.08
C GLY A 64 -3.54 -23.75 -0.12
N HIS A 65 -3.78 -22.50 -0.53
CA HIS A 65 -5.10 -21.89 -0.67
C HIS A 65 -5.39 -21.49 -2.11
N HIS A 66 -6.64 -21.48 -2.51
CA HIS A 66 -7.18 -21.10 -3.82
C HIS A 66 -6.30 -21.48 -5.03
N GLY A 67 -5.58 -22.60 -4.93
CA GLY A 67 -4.77 -23.16 -6.01
C GLY A 67 -3.31 -22.70 -6.06
N VAL A 68 -2.87 -21.85 -5.14
CA VAL A 68 -1.46 -21.41 -5.06
C VAL A 68 -0.58 -22.53 -4.49
N THR A 69 0.52 -22.82 -5.18
CA THR A 69 1.51 -23.83 -4.77
C THR A 69 2.80 -23.16 -4.26
N GLN A 70 3.68 -23.97 -3.65
CA GLN A 70 4.99 -23.48 -3.22
C GLN A 70 5.85 -22.97 -4.41
N ALA A 71 5.64 -23.53 -5.60
CA ALA A 71 6.36 -23.11 -6.81
C ALA A 71 5.95 -21.69 -7.28
N ASP A 72 4.73 -21.27 -6.96
CA ASP A 72 4.22 -19.94 -7.30
C ASP A 72 4.69 -18.86 -6.31
N ALA A 73 5.22 -19.28 -5.16
CA ALA A 73 5.61 -18.41 -4.07
C ALA A 73 7.08 -17.96 -4.18
N VAL A 74 7.43 -17.26 -5.26
CA VAL A 74 8.76 -16.68 -5.48
C VAL A 74 8.78 -15.21 -5.04
N PRO A 75 9.43 -14.87 -3.90
CA PRO A 75 9.33 -13.50 -3.34
C PRO A 75 9.77 -12.38 -4.30
N GLY A 76 10.75 -12.63 -5.17
CA GLY A 76 11.24 -11.62 -6.11
C GLY A 76 10.23 -11.17 -7.15
N ASP A 77 9.27 -12.02 -7.49
CA ASP A 77 8.22 -11.73 -8.48
C ASP A 77 7.14 -10.77 -7.93
N TRP A 78 7.16 -10.53 -6.61
CA TRP A 78 6.20 -9.67 -5.90
C TRP A 78 6.75 -8.27 -5.62
N VAL A 79 7.89 -7.93 -6.20
CA VAL A 79 8.45 -6.58 -6.19
C VAL A 79 8.19 -5.92 -7.53
N VAL A 80 7.45 -4.83 -7.52
CA VAL A 80 6.96 -4.16 -8.72
C VAL A 80 7.46 -2.72 -8.77
N VAL A 81 7.78 -2.22 -9.98
CA VAL A 81 8.21 -0.84 -10.17
C VAL A 81 7.25 -0.11 -11.10
N GLY A 82 6.74 1.03 -10.62
CA GLY A 82 5.86 1.93 -11.34
C GLY A 82 4.37 1.70 -11.13
N GLY A 83 3.60 2.80 -11.08
CA GLY A 83 2.17 2.77 -10.72
C GLY A 83 1.32 1.90 -11.65
N ARG A 84 1.56 1.93 -12.96
CA ARG A 84 0.82 1.07 -13.92
C ARG A 84 1.10 -0.41 -13.74
N ALA A 85 2.35 -0.77 -13.46
CA ALA A 85 2.71 -2.16 -13.20
C ALA A 85 2.12 -2.63 -11.87
N THR A 86 2.13 -1.78 -10.86
CA THR A 86 1.48 -2.03 -9.56
C THR A 86 -0.02 -2.26 -9.72
N ALA A 87 -0.73 -1.41 -10.45
CA ALA A 87 -2.16 -1.59 -10.73
C ALA A 87 -2.44 -2.95 -11.39
N LYS A 88 -1.62 -3.35 -12.37
CA LYS A 88 -1.76 -4.64 -13.06
C LYS A 88 -1.54 -5.84 -12.14
N VAL A 89 -0.56 -5.76 -11.23
CA VAL A 89 -0.31 -6.84 -10.25
C VAL A 89 -1.47 -6.94 -9.26
N ILE A 90 -1.97 -5.82 -8.75
CA ILE A 90 -3.15 -5.80 -7.86
C ILE A 90 -4.39 -6.33 -8.59
N GLU A 91 -4.62 -5.93 -9.85
CA GLU A 91 -5.69 -6.46 -10.70
C GLU A 91 -5.62 -7.99 -10.82
N GLY A 92 -4.42 -8.53 -11.09
CA GLY A 92 -4.22 -9.98 -11.16
C GLY A 92 -4.52 -10.70 -9.85
N ALA A 93 -4.20 -10.07 -8.71
CA ALA A 93 -4.39 -10.66 -7.39
C ALA A 93 -5.85 -10.61 -6.89
N VAL A 94 -6.53 -9.47 -7.09
CA VAL A 94 -7.86 -9.25 -6.47
C VAL A 94 -8.96 -8.86 -7.44
N GLY A 95 -8.69 -8.79 -8.76
CA GLY A 95 -9.65 -8.34 -9.75
C GLY A 95 -10.89 -9.23 -9.88
N GLY A 96 -10.72 -10.54 -9.68
CA GLY A 96 -11.80 -11.53 -9.80
C GLY A 96 -12.50 -11.87 -8.48
N ILE A 97 -12.20 -11.21 -7.38
CA ILE A 97 -12.70 -11.54 -6.05
C ILE A 97 -13.35 -10.36 -5.34
N ILE A 98 -14.17 -10.63 -4.34
CA ILE A 98 -14.65 -9.61 -3.41
C ILE A 98 -13.52 -9.28 -2.44
N SER A 99 -13.21 -7.99 -2.30
CA SER A 99 -12.18 -7.52 -1.40
C SER A 99 -12.67 -6.34 -0.58
N VAL A 100 -12.22 -6.27 0.66
CA VAL A 100 -12.40 -5.15 1.57
C VAL A 100 -11.05 -4.85 2.21
N HIS A 101 -10.49 -3.66 1.92
CA HIS A 101 -9.23 -3.22 2.49
C HIS A 101 -9.47 -2.06 3.46
N GLN A 102 -8.82 -2.11 4.61
CA GLN A 102 -8.89 -1.07 5.63
C GLN A 102 -7.50 -0.75 6.15
N GLY A 103 -7.25 0.54 6.36
CA GLY A 103 -6.05 1.03 7.03
C GLY A 103 -6.43 1.86 8.24
N HIS A 104 -5.73 1.64 9.35
CA HIS A 104 -6.01 2.25 10.64
C HIS A 104 -4.75 2.90 11.23
N ASP A 105 -4.96 3.81 12.18
CA ASP A 105 -3.96 4.36 13.09
C ASP A 105 -2.65 4.78 12.38
N PRO A 106 -2.73 5.68 11.38
CA PRO A 106 -1.55 6.07 10.63
C PRO A 106 -0.55 6.84 11.48
N GLN A 107 0.72 6.45 11.38
CA GLN A 107 1.85 7.21 11.87
C GLN A 107 2.50 7.87 10.66
N ILE A 108 2.34 9.19 10.50
CA ILE A 108 2.82 9.93 9.33
C ILE A 108 3.82 10.99 9.77
N ASP A 109 5.02 10.93 9.20
CA ASP A 109 6.10 11.89 9.42
C ASP A 109 6.37 12.71 8.16
N ILE A 110 6.22 14.04 8.27
CA ILE A 110 6.52 14.99 7.19
C ILE A 110 7.98 15.44 7.33
N HIS A 111 8.80 15.08 6.35
CA HIS A 111 10.23 15.39 6.33
C HIS A 111 10.55 16.71 5.61
N SER A 112 9.76 17.04 4.56
CA SER A 112 9.88 18.26 3.79
C SER A 112 8.52 18.61 3.15
N GLU A 113 8.46 19.69 2.36
CA GLU A 113 7.26 20.07 1.60
C GLU A 113 6.83 19.01 0.58
N ASP A 114 7.75 18.13 0.16
CA ASP A 114 7.53 17.14 -0.91
C ASP A 114 7.83 15.69 -0.53
N ARG A 115 8.22 15.43 0.75
CA ARG A 115 8.56 14.07 1.23
C ARG A 115 7.95 13.78 2.59
N ALA A 116 7.43 12.57 2.72
CA ALA A 116 6.89 12.03 3.96
C ALA A 116 7.07 10.51 4.00
N THR A 117 6.96 9.95 5.20
CA THR A 117 6.83 8.51 5.42
C THR A 117 5.57 8.23 6.22
N GLY A 118 5.07 7.00 6.15
CA GLY A 118 3.95 6.58 6.97
C GLY A 118 3.87 5.09 7.16
N ARG A 119 3.36 4.70 8.32
CA ARG A 119 2.99 3.33 8.64
C ARG A 119 1.50 3.27 8.94
N TRP A 120 0.83 2.27 8.37
CA TRP A 120 -0.59 2.01 8.57
C TRP A 120 -0.79 0.61 9.13
N SER A 121 -1.63 0.46 10.13
CA SER A 121 -2.19 -0.84 10.47
C SER A 121 -3.14 -1.28 9.36
N LEU A 122 -3.01 -2.54 8.93
CA LEU A 122 -3.76 -3.13 7.83
C LEU A 122 -4.72 -4.19 8.37
N TYR A 123 -5.96 -4.15 7.89
CA TYR A 123 -6.86 -5.29 7.84
C TYR A 123 -7.40 -5.43 6.41
N ASP A 124 -7.45 -6.64 5.90
CA ASP A 124 -8.19 -6.95 4.69
C ASP A 124 -8.98 -8.26 4.82
N ARG A 125 -10.05 -8.34 4.04
CA ARG A 125 -10.88 -9.50 3.86
C ARG A 125 -11.02 -9.78 2.38
N LEU A 126 -10.56 -10.95 1.94
CA LEU A 126 -10.53 -11.37 0.54
C LEU A 126 -11.30 -12.67 0.37
N GLU A 127 -12.30 -12.70 -0.55
CA GLU A 127 -13.18 -13.84 -0.78
C GLU A 127 -12.80 -14.57 -2.07
N TYR A 128 -12.16 -15.71 -1.94
CA TYR A 128 -11.77 -16.61 -3.04
C TYR A 128 -12.80 -17.76 -3.15
N GLY A 129 -13.99 -17.45 -3.66
CA GLY A 129 -15.09 -18.43 -3.73
C GLY A 129 -15.57 -18.82 -2.34
N HIS A 130 -15.23 -20.04 -1.89
CA HIS A 130 -15.62 -20.52 -0.57
C HIS A 130 -14.53 -20.31 0.50
N GLU A 131 -13.33 -19.93 0.11
CA GLU A 131 -12.26 -19.57 1.04
C GLU A 131 -12.26 -18.06 1.29
N VAL A 132 -12.19 -17.66 2.54
CA VAL A 132 -12.11 -16.26 2.95
C VAL A 132 -10.83 -16.05 3.71
N MET A 133 -9.99 -15.12 3.24
CA MET A 133 -8.80 -14.68 3.94
C MET A 133 -9.09 -13.46 4.78
N HIS A 134 -8.64 -13.48 6.01
CA HIS A 134 -8.54 -12.32 6.91
C HIS A 134 -7.07 -12.02 7.14
N GLY A 135 -6.59 -10.91 6.61
CA GLY A 135 -5.21 -10.49 6.72
C GLY A 135 -5.03 -9.33 7.70
N TYR A 136 -4.01 -9.44 8.53
CA TYR A 136 -3.60 -8.40 9.49
C TYR A 136 -2.12 -8.09 9.29
N GLY A 137 -1.76 -6.81 9.26
CA GLY A 137 -0.38 -6.44 9.01
C GLY A 137 -0.14 -4.94 9.02
N HIS A 138 0.86 -4.53 8.25
CA HIS A 138 1.21 -3.13 8.07
C HIS A 138 1.51 -2.81 6.60
N TYR A 139 1.25 -1.55 6.24
CA TYR A 139 1.88 -0.90 5.10
C TYR A 139 2.93 0.08 5.64
N ASP A 140 4.17 -0.07 5.20
CA ASP A 140 5.23 0.92 5.35
C ASP A 140 5.39 1.66 4.04
N GLU A 141 5.24 2.99 4.04
CA GLU A 141 5.13 3.80 2.83
C GLU A 141 6.04 5.02 2.86
N GLU A 142 6.56 5.36 1.69
CA GLU A 142 7.17 6.66 1.42
C GLU A 142 6.28 7.43 0.44
N TYR A 143 6.17 8.72 0.67
CA TYR A 143 5.35 9.60 -0.16
C TYR A 143 6.21 10.70 -0.78
N ARG A 144 5.88 11.03 -2.03
CA ARG A 144 6.42 12.21 -2.73
C ARG A 144 5.30 13.08 -3.26
N ARG A 145 5.51 14.39 -3.22
CA ARG A 145 4.63 15.35 -3.88
C ARG A 145 5.09 15.54 -5.32
N VAL A 146 4.23 15.21 -6.28
CA VAL A 146 4.50 15.32 -7.71
C VAL A 146 3.39 16.13 -8.36
N GLY A 147 3.75 17.25 -9.00
CA GLY A 147 2.76 18.16 -9.59
C GLY A 147 1.79 18.75 -8.55
N GLY A 148 2.26 18.99 -7.33
CA GLY A 148 1.45 19.50 -6.21
C GLY A 148 0.62 18.45 -5.46
N LEU A 149 0.57 17.20 -5.91
CA LEU A 149 -0.21 16.11 -5.30
C LEU A 149 0.70 15.08 -4.64
N TRP A 150 0.33 14.61 -3.47
CA TRP A 150 0.98 13.49 -2.83
C TRP A 150 0.71 12.19 -3.58
N ARG A 151 1.74 11.36 -3.72
CA ARG A 151 1.69 10.02 -4.33
C ARG A 151 2.54 9.06 -3.51
N ILE A 152 2.22 7.78 -3.54
CA ILE A 152 3.01 6.72 -2.93
C ILE A 152 4.24 6.47 -3.81
N ALA A 153 5.43 6.66 -3.24
CA ALA A 153 6.72 6.44 -3.92
C ALA A 153 7.34 5.08 -3.56
N SER A 154 7.00 4.54 -2.39
CA SER A 154 7.36 3.19 -1.97
C SER A 154 6.25 2.63 -1.09
N LEU A 155 6.01 1.33 -1.19
CA LEU A 155 5.10 0.60 -0.34
C LEU A 155 5.69 -0.78 -0.06
N THR A 156 5.75 -1.16 1.22
CA THR A 156 6.05 -2.53 1.64
C THR A 156 4.88 -3.04 2.47
N LEU A 157 4.34 -4.18 2.07
CA LEU A 157 3.30 -4.88 2.82
C LEU A 157 3.94 -5.97 3.67
N THR A 158 3.62 -5.97 4.97
CA THR A 158 4.03 -7.03 5.90
C THR A 158 2.81 -7.64 6.59
N ARG A 159 2.82 -8.96 6.78
CA ARG A 159 1.76 -9.67 7.50
C ARG A 159 2.20 -10.00 8.92
N LEU A 160 1.31 -9.71 9.88
CA LEU A 160 1.43 -10.17 11.26
C LEU A 160 0.67 -11.48 11.46
N ARG A 161 -0.46 -11.61 10.78
CA ARG A 161 -1.32 -12.78 10.87
C ARG A 161 -2.19 -12.88 9.63
N VAL A 162 -2.42 -14.13 9.19
CA VAL A 162 -3.44 -14.47 8.18
C VAL A 162 -4.27 -15.60 8.75
N VAL A 163 -5.58 -15.50 8.58
CA VAL A 163 -6.55 -16.54 8.96
C VAL A 163 -7.37 -16.88 7.72
N TRP A 164 -7.45 -18.17 7.40
CA TRP A 164 -8.31 -18.68 6.34
C TRP A 164 -9.54 -19.35 6.94
N GLU A 165 -10.69 -19.03 6.38
CA GLU A 165 -11.99 -19.59 6.76
C GLU A 165 -12.65 -20.26 5.55
N ASP A 166 -13.39 -21.35 5.80
CA ASP A 166 -14.24 -21.98 4.79
C ASP A 166 -15.67 -21.51 5.02
N ALA A 167 -16.16 -20.60 4.17
CA ALA A 167 -17.49 -19.99 4.28
C ALA A 167 -18.65 -21.02 4.30
N ARG A 168 -18.41 -22.26 3.82
CA ARG A 168 -19.40 -23.35 3.86
C ARG A 168 -19.60 -23.94 5.26
N LYS A 169 -18.66 -23.70 6.20
CA LYS A 169 -18.66 -24.25 7.55
C LYS A 169 -19.23 -23.29 8.60
N THR A 170 -19.54 -22.07 8.18
CA THR A 170 -20.02 -21.00 9.07
C THR A 170 -21.54 -20.77 8.98
N GLY A 171 -22.30 -21.70 8.39
CA GLY A 171 -23.76 -21.72 8.30
C GLY A 171 -24.41 -22.64 9.32
#